data_f7501e83512ada1726945b612e92aa09
#
_entry.id   f7501e83512ada1726945b612e92aa09
#
_cell.length_a   1.000
_cell.length_b   1.000
_cell.length_c   1.000
_cell.angle_alpha   90.00
_cell.angle_beta   90.00
_cell.angle_gamma   90.00
#
_symmetry.space_group_name_H-M   'P 1'
#
loop_
_entity.id
_entity.type
_entity.pdbx_description
1 polymer ?
#
loop_
_entity_poly.entity_id
_entity_poly.type
_entity_poly.pdbx_seq_one_letter_code
_entity_poly.pdbx_strand_id
1 'polypeptide(L)'
;MRNPLFDVVQNRYKRQNELDFEIGDTVVVTIRIIEGEKERLQDFEGTVIAQRGDGLNKMFTVRRIVGDQGVERVFPIHSPKVVSIKTKRSGKVRRCKLFYLRDRVGKARKLKERRISAAQRKAAEEARLEKRRRESEAAEAAAVAMSEKAPASDREVAAAT
;
A
#
# COMPACT_ATOMS: atom_id res chain seq x y z
N MET A 1 -8.90 -16.36 20.32
CA MET A 1 -9.94 -15.42 19.80
C MET A 1 -9.32 -14.03 19.71
N ARG A 2 -9.44 -13.34 18.58
CA ARG A 2 -9.02 -11.91 18.47
C ARG A 2 -10.08 -11.03 19.17
N ASN A 3 -9.62 -10.05 19.91
CA ASN A 3 -10.52 -9.09 20.55
C ASN A 3 -11.11 -8.15 19.47
N PRO A 4 -12.43 -7.99 19.36
CA PRO A 4 -13.07 -7.15 18.34
C PRO A 4 -12.65 -5.67 18.44
N LEU A 5 -12.33 -5.17 19.62
CA LEU A 5 -11.79 -3.82 19.81
C LEU A 5 -10.46 -3.61 19.09
N PHE A 6 -9.63 -4.66 19.00
CA PHE A 6 -8.37 -4.59 18.29
C PHE A 6 -8.56 -4.43 16.77
N ASP A 7 -9.58 -5.08 16.21
CA ASP A 7 -9.90 -4.97 14.78
C ASP A 7 -10.43 -3.56 14.44
N VAL A 8 -11.20 -2.93 15.33
CA VAL A 8 -11.65 -1.54 15.16
C VAL A 8 -10.45 -0.58 15.10
N VAL A 9 -9.51 -0.72 16.05
CA VAL A 9 -8.29 0.10 16.07
C VAL A 9 -7.44 -0.15 14.83
N GLN A 10 -7.26 -1.42 14.44
CA GLN A 10 -6.50 -1.75 13.25
C GLN A 10 -7.10 -1.12 11.99
N ASN A 11 -8.40 -1.19 11.81
CA ASN A 11 -9.09 -0.64 10.63
C ASN A 11 -8.98 0.88 10.55
N ARG A 12 -8.96 1.57 11.70
CA ARG A 12 -8.81 3.03 11.77
C ARG A 12 -7.43 3.52 11.26
N TYR A 13 -6.37 2.76 11.54
CA TYR A 13 -4.99 3.14 11.18
C TYR A 13 -4.47 2.43 9.94
N LYS A 14 -5.23 1.47 9.42
CA LYS A 14 -4.88 0.77 8.19
C LYS A 14 -5.00 1.71 7.00
N ARG A 15 -3.96 1.73 6.17
CA ARG A 15 -3.99 2.46 4.91
C ARG A 15 -5.08 1.89 4.01
N GLN A 16 -5.99 2.74 3.53
CA GLN A 16 -7.12 2.32 2.70
C GLN A 16 -6.70 2.00 1.26
N ASN A 17 -5.63 2.62 0.76
CA ASN A 17 -5.14 2.34 -0.57
C ASN A 17 -4.41 1.00 -0.60
N GLU A 18 -4.95 0.04 -1.33
CA GLU A 18 -4.27 -1.23 -1.61
C GLU A 18 -2.95 -0.96 -2.33
N LEU A 19 -1.91 -1.63 -1.85
CA LEU A 19 -0.59 -1.51 -2.42
C LEU A 19 -0.44 -2.61 -3.48
N ASP A 20 -0.43 -2.19 -4.74
CA ASP A 20 -0.27 -3.06 -5.90
C ASP A 20 1.21 -3.38 -6.15
N PHE A 21 1.87 -4.07 -5.22
CA PHE A 21 3.21 -4.58 -5.48
C PHE A 21 3.42 -5.96 -4.86
N GLU A 22 4.21 -6.76 -5.55
CA GLU A 22 4.59 -8.10 -5.14
C GLU A 22 6.08 -8.16 -4.79
N ILE A 23 6.49 -9.28 -4.17
CA ILE A 23 7.90 -9.54 -3.92
C ILE A 23 8.61 -9.74 -5.26
N GLY A 24 9.75 -9.06 -5.44
CA GLY A 24 10.51 -9.04 -6.69
C GLY A 24 10.22 -7.83 -7.57
N ASP A 25 9.19 -7.05 -7.27
CA ASP A 25 8.91 -5.84 -8.00
C ASP A 25 9.91 -4.74 -7.68
N THR A 26 10.23 -3.94 -8.70
CA THR A 26 10.96 -2.69 -8.51
C THR A 26 9.96 -1.59 -8.22
N VAL A 27 10.07 -1.00 -7.02
CA VAL A 27 9.16 0.04 -6.53
C VAL A 27 9.90 1.34 -6.27
N VAL A 28 9.18 2.43 -6.39
CA VAL A 28 9.61 3.76 -5.93
C VAL A 28 8.78 4.11 -4.70
N VAL A 29 9.44 4.21 -3.55
CA VAL A 29 8.82 4.57 -2.27
C VAL A 29 9.12 6.03 -1.98
N THR A 30 8.09 6.88 -1.97
CA THR A 30 8.21 8.28 -1.59
C THR A 30 8.03 8.42 -0.08
N ILE A 31 9.06 8.93 0.58
CA ILE A 31 9.12 9.07 2.03
C ILE A 31 9.12 10.54 2.40
N ARG A 32 8.32 10.91 3.41
CA ARG A 32 8.35 12.21 4.05
C ARG A 32 9.44 12.22 5.13
N ILE A 33 10.39 13.11 5.00
CA ILE A 33 11.45 13.35 5.98
C ILE A 33 11.20 14.72 6.61
N ILE A 34 11.19 14.75 7.93
CA ILE A 34 11.02 15.96 8.73
C ILE A 34 12.38 16.26 9.37
N GLU A 35 12.96 17.39 9.03
CA GLU A 35 14.27 17.87 9.54
C GLU A 35 14.04 19.23 10.22
N GLY A 36 13.82 19.19 11.54
CA GLY A 36 13.42 20.41 12.29
C GLY A 36 12.06 20.92 11.82
N GLU A 37 12.00 22.15 11.33
CA GLU A 37 10.78 22.77 10.80
C GLU A 37 10.54 22.51 9.31
N LYS A 38 11.49 21.88 8.61
CA LYS A 38 11.40 21.63 7.18
C LYS A 38 10.96 20.21 6.88
N GLU A 39 10.00 20.09 5.99
CA GLU A 39 9.55 18.80 5.45
C GLU A 39 10.04 18.65 4.00
N ARG A 40 10.58 17.49 3.68
CA ARG A 40 10.94 17.14 2.30
C ARG A 40 10.51 15.73 1.94
N LEU A 41 10.24 15.53 0.66
CA LEU A 41 9.97 14.20 0.10
C LEU A 41 11.24 13.63 -0.49
N GLN A 42 11.49 12.35 -0.23
CA GLN A 42 12.61 11.62 -0.79
C GLN A 42 12.13 10.32 -1.41
N ASP A 43 12.56 10.05 -2.62
CA ASP A 43 12.25 8.80 -3.32
C ASP A 43 13.34 7.77 -3.09
N PHE A 44 12.92 6.57 -2.73
CA PHE A 44 13.78 5.40 -2.61
C PHE A 44 13.35 4.35 -3.64
N GLU A 45 14.10 4.24 -4.73
CA GLU A 45 13.86 3.23 -5.77
C GLU A 45 14.66 1.98 -5.47
N GLY A 46 14.00 0.81 -5.53
CA GLY A 46 14.67 -0.47 -5.33
C GLY A 46 13.77 -1.66 -5.56
N THR A 47 14.32 -2.85 -5.39
CA THR A 47 13.58 -4.12 -5.53
C THR A 47 13.09 -4.61 -4.18
N VAL A 48 11.82 -5.01 -4.11
CA VAL A 48 11.23 -5.63 -2.91
C VAL A 48 11.78 -7.04 -2.73
N ILE A 49 12.54 -7.27 -1.66
CA ILE A 49 13.16 -8.57 -1.40
C ILE A 49 12.40 -9.44 -0.40
N ALA A 50 11.64 -8.85 0.48
CA ALA A 50 10.86 -9.56 1.48
C ALA A 50 9.67 -8.75 1.97
N GLN A 51 8.63 -9.45 2.42
CA GLN A 51 7.53 -8.90 3.20
C GLN A 51 7.40 -9.72 4.47
N ARG A 52 7.02 -9.08 5.58
CA ARG A 52 6.78 -9.71 6.87
C ARG A 52 5.71 -8.99 7.66
N GLY A 53 5.13 -9.68 8.66
CA GLY A 53 4.08 -9.14 9.53
C GLY A 53 2.70 -9.22 8.91
N ASP A 54 1.70 -8.95 9.72
CA ASP A 54 0.28 -8.95 9.36
C ASP A 54 -0.40 -7.71 9.94
N GLY A 55 -1.53 -7.33 9.34
CA GLY A 55 -2.29 -6.16 9.77
C GLY A 55 -1.45 -4.88 9.76
N LEU A 56 -1.50 -4.09 10.83
CA LEU A 56 -0.74 -2.84 10.97
C LEU A 56 0.79 -3.03 11.01
N ASN A 57 1.24 -4.20 11.47
CA ASN A 57 2.66 -4.51 11.57
C ASN A 57 3.27 -5.00 10.23
N LYS A 58 2.48 -4.98 9.16
CA LYS A 58 2.97 -5.39 7.84
C LYS A 58 4.03 -4.43 7.34
N MET A 59 5.21 -4.98 7.02
CA MET A 59 6.35 -4.23 6.52
C MET A 59 7.03 -4.95 5.37
N PHE A 60 7.71 -4.19 4.53
CA PHE A 60 8.44 -4.71 3.38
C PHE A 60 9.86 -4.16 3.35
N THR A 61 10.78 -4.95 2.80
CA THR A 61 12.19 -4.60 2.67
C THR A 61 12.50 -4.33 1.21
N VAL A 62 13.05 -3.15 0.95
CA VAL A 62 13.49 -2.72 -0.39
C VAL A 62 15.00 -2.67 -0.42
N ARG A 63 15.59 -3.31 -1.43
CA ARG A 63 17.02 -3.30 -1.69
C ARG A 63 17.35 -2.43 -2.90
N ARG A 64 18.25 -1.50 -2.70
CA ARG A 64 18.83 -0.64 -3.74
C ARG A 64 20.33 -0.90 -3.81
N ILE A 65 20.89 -0.76 -4.99
CA ILE A 65 22.35 -0.82 -5.20
C ILE A 65 22.81 0.59 -5.51
N VAL A 66 23.79 1.07 -4.75
CA VAL A 66 24.42 2.36 -4.94
C VAL A 66 25.91 2.09 -5.14
N GLY A 67 26.40 2.32 -6.38
CA GLY A 67 27.73 1.86 -6.78
C GLY A 67 27.81 0.33 -6.68
N ASP A 68 28.71 -0.18 -5.86
CA ASP A 68 28.86 -1.62 -5.58
C ASP A 68 28.21 -2.08 -4.28
N GLN A 69 27.71 -1.17 -3.47
CA GLN A 69 27.11 -1.47 -2.18
C GLN A 69 25.60 -1.66 -2.28
N GLY A 70 25.09 -2.71 -1.62
CA GLY A 70 23.66 -2.97 -1.47
C GLY A 70 23.11 -2.31 -0.22
N VAL A 71 22.19 -1.36 -0.38
CA VAL A 71 21.49 -0.70 0.71
C VAL A 71 20.10 -1.29 0.84
N GLU A 72 19.73 -1.73 2.06
CA GLU A 72 18.40 -2.26 2.37
C GLU A 72 17.69 -1.34 3.35
N ARG A 73 16.43 -1.03 3.07
CA ARG A 73 15.56 -0.29 3.99
C ARG A 73 14.26 -1.04 4.20
N VAL A 74 13.80 -1.05 5.44
CA VAL A 74 12.53 -1.66 5.83
C VAL A 74 11.50 -0.54 6.00
N PHE A 75 10.34 -0.72 5.36
CA PHE A 75 9.25 0.25 5.39
C PHE A 75 8.00 -0.41 5.98
N PRO A 76 7.42 0.16 7.05
CA PRO A 76 6.08 -0.20 7.49
C PRO A 76 5.06 0.30 6.45
N ILE A 77 4.16 -0.55 6.02
CA ILE A 77 3.19 -0.25 4.96
C ILE A 77 2.24 0.88 5.39
N HIS A 78 1.78 0.83 6.64
CA HIS A 78 0.77 1.74 7.18
C HIS A 78 1.35 3.00 7.85
N SER A 79 2.66 3.22 7.71
CA SER A 79 3.31 4.40 8.29
C SER A 79 2.89 5.68 7.57
N PRO A 80 2.56 6.76 8.30
CA PRO A 80 2.26 8.07 7.72
C PRO A 80 3.47 8.72 7.03
N LYS A 81 4.69 8.26 7.36
CA LYS A 81 5.92 8.72 6.69
C LYS A 81 6.04 8.21 5.26
N VAL A 82 5.36 7.10 4.91
CA VAL A 82 5.33 6.56 3.55
C VAL A 82 4.18 7.20 2.80
N VAL A 83 4.47 8.18 1.95
CA VAL A 83 3.47 8.94 1.20
C VAL A 83 2.88 8.11 0.06
N SER A 84 3.74 7.59 -0.81
CA SER A 84 3.30 6.78 -1.95
C SER A 84 4.26 5.63 -2.24
N ILE A 85 3.72 4.58 -2.86
CA ILE A 85 4.49 3.45 -3.36
C ILE A 85 4.01 3.22 -4.79
N LYS A 86 4.93 3.32 -5.76
CA LYS A 86 4.64 3.11 -7.18
C LYS A 86 5.45 1.95 -7.70
N THR A 87 4.81 0.99 -8.35
CA THR A 87 5.49 -0.12 -9.02
C THR A 87 5.99 0.34 -10.39
N LYS A 88 7.30 0.24 -10.60
CA LYS A 88 7.96 0.60 -11.86
C LYS A 88 8.09 -0.59 -12.80
N ARG A 89 8.41 -1.76 -12.25
CA ARG A 89 8.63 -3.00 -13.00
C ARG A 89 8.25 -4.19 -12.16
N SER A 90 7.57 -5.16 -12.75
CA SER A 90 7.25 -6.43 -12.08
C SER A 90 8.27 -7.51 -12.38
N GLY A 91 8.80 -8.13 -11.33
CA GLY A 91 9.81 -9.16 -11.41
C GLY A 91 9.20 -10.58 -11.31
N LYS A 92 9.67 -11.50 -12.18
CA LYS A 92 9.28 -12.91 -12.10
C LYS A 92 10.14 -13.62 -11.05
N VAL A 93 9.55 -14.00 -9.94
CA VAL A 93 10.21 -14.70 -8.83
C VAL A 93 9.48 -16.00 -8.47
N ARG A 94 10.20 -16.95 -7.85
CA ARG A 94 9.67 -18.24 -7.39
C ARG A 94 9.70 -18.38 -5.86
N ARG A 95 10.28 -17.43 -5.15
CA ARG A 95 10.47 -17.45 -3.68
C ARG A 95 9.86 -16.24 -3.03
N CYS A 96 9.31 -16.42 -1.84
CA CYS A 96 8.73 -15.33 -1.04
C CYS A 96 9.78 -14.42 -0.37
N LYS A 97 11.05 -14.86 -0.28
CA LYS A 97 12.16 -14.08 0.28
C LYS A 97 13.35 -14.19 -0.66
N LEU A 98 13.88 -13.07 -1.11
CA LEU A 98 14.91 -12.99 -2.14
C LEU A 98 16.28 -12.63 -1.53
N PHE A 99 16.62 -13.20 -0.38
CA PHE A 99 17.88 -12.89 0.31
C PHE A 99 19.12 -13.29 -0.50
N TYR A 100 18.99 -14.25 -1.40
CA TYR A 100 20.06 -14.64 -2.32
C TYR A 100 20.53 -13.50 -3.26
N LEU A 101 19.75 -12.41 -3.38
CA LEU A 101 20.17 -11.24 -4.14
C LEU A 101 21.31 -10.46 -3.46
N ARG A 102 21.58 -10.73 -2.18
CA ARG A 102 22.68 -10.13 -1.43
C ARG A 102 24.02 -10.57 -1.97
N ASP A 103 24.12 -11.85 -2.33
CA ASP A 103 25.36 -12.50 -2.77
C ASP A 103 25.61 -12.35 -4.28
N ARG A 104 24.58 -11.90 -5.03
CA ARG A 104 24.71 -11.76 -6.47
C ARG A 104 25.39 -10.46 -6.86
N VAL A 105 26.29 -10.54 -7.86
CA VAL A 105 27.07 -9.41 -8.39
C VAL A 105 26.77 -9.20 -9.88
N GLY A 106 26.90 -7.97 -10.36
CA GLY A 106 26.78 -7.62 -11.77
C GLY A 106 25.41 -7.93 -12.38
N LYS A 107 25.36 -8.50 -13.56
CA LYS A 107 24.13 -8.81 -14.31
C LYS A 107 23.19 -9.78 -13.59
N ALA A 108 23.71 -10.67 -12.72
CA ALA A 108 22.92 -11.64 -11.97
C ALA A 108 22.01 -10.99 -10.89
N ARG A 109 22.21 -9.72 -10.56
CA ARG A 109 21.36 -8.95 -9.65
C ARG A 109 20.00 -8.61 -10.26
N LYS A 110 19.89 -8.53 -11.59
CA LYS A 110 18.65 -8.17 -12.27
C LYS A 110 17.71 -9.36 -12.32
N LEU A 111 16.48 -9.16 -11.84
CA LEU A 111 15.40 -10.12 -11.98
C LEU A 111 14.82 -10.08 -13.40
N LYS A 112 14.38 -11.25 -13.88
CA LYS A 112 13.63 -11.31 -15.16
C LYS A 112 12.31 -10.58 -14.98
N GLU A 113 11.92 -9.81 -15.98
CA GLU A 113 10.65 -9.10 -15.98
C GLU A 113 9.50 -10.10 -16.18
N ARG A 114 8.43 -9.89 -15.41
CA ARG A 114 7.18 -10.63 -15.57
C ARG A 114 6.44 -10.04 -16.76
N ARG A 115 6.44 -10.75 -17.88
CA ARG A 115 5.66 -10.34 -19.06
C ARG A 115 4.20 -10.69 -18.79
N ILE A 116 3.40 -9.68 -18.52
CA ILE A 116 1.95 -9.80 -18.45
C ILE A 116 1.43 -9.51 -19.84
N SER A 117 0.62 -10.41 -20.42
CA SER A 117 0.05 -10.19 -21.74
C SER A 117 -0.83 -8.94 -21.75
N ALA A 118 -0.98 -8.28 -22.89
CA ALA A 118 -1.82 -7.09 -23.01
C ALA A 118 -3.29 -7.38 -22.60
N ALA A 119 -3.76 -8.59 -22.90
CA ALA A 119 -5.09 -9.05 -22.47
C ALA A 119 -5.22 -9.15 -20.93
N GLN A 120 -4.20 -9.69 -20.27
CA GLN A 120 -4.19 -9.77 -18.80
C GLN A 120 -4.08 -8.40 -18.12
N ARG A 121 -3.37 -7.43 -18.74
CA ARG A 121 -3.33 -6.04 -18.25
C ARG A 121 -4.69 -5.38 -18.33
N LYS A 122 -5.40 -5.51 -19.47
CA LYS A 122 -6.75 -4.98 -19.64
C LYS A 122 -7.73 -5.60 -18.66
N ALA A 123 -7.71 -6.93 -18.52
CA ALA A 123 -8.59 -7.63 -17.58
C ALA A 123 -8.33 -7.22 -16.11
N ALA A 124 -7.07 -7.04 -15.72
CA ALA A 124 -6.72 -6.57 -14.39
C ALA A 124 -7.14 -5.11 -14.14
N GLU A 125 -7.03 -4.27 -15.17
CA GLU A 125 -7.47 -2.87 -15.11
C GLU A 125 -8.99 -2.76 -15.02
N GLU A 126 -9.72 -3.52 -15.82
CA GLU A 126 -11.18 -3.62 -15.78
C GLU A 126 -11.68 -4.12 -14.43
N ALA A 127 -11.09 -5.19 -13.90
CA ALA A 127 -11.42 -5.72 -12.59
C ALA A 127 -11.15 -4.70 -11.46
N ARG A 128 -10.08 -3.92 -11.58
CA ARG A 128 -9.76 -2.86 -10.63
C ARG A 128 -10.77 -1.70 -10.70
N LEU A 129 -11.16 -1.32 -11.90
CA LEU A 129 -12.18 -0.27 -12.14
C LEU A 129 -13.54 -0.70 -11.58
N GLU A 130 -13.92 -1.95 -11.83
CA GLU A 130 -15.17 -2.51 -11.33
C GLU A 130 -15.17 -2.60 -9.78
N LYS A 131 -14.04 -3.01 -9.17
CA LYS A 131 -13.91 -3.03 -7.71
C LYS A 131 -14.08 -1.63 -7.12
N ARG A 132 -13.44 -0.62 -7.72
CA ARG A 132 -13.58 0.78 -7.27
C ARG A 132 -15.02 1.30 -7.41
N ARG A 133 -15.72 0.92 -8.49
CA ARG A 133 -17.13 1.25 -8.67
C ARG A 133 -18.00 0.64 -7.59
N ARG A 134 -17.83 -0.64 -7.30
CA ARG A 134 -18.55 -1.34 -6.22
C ARG A 134 -18.26 -0.74 -4.83
N GLU A 135 -17.01 -0.33 -4.59
CA GLU A 135 -16.64 0.33 -3.33
C GLU A 135 -17.27 1.73 -3.21
N SER A 136 -17.35 2.51 -4.31
CA SER A 136 -18.02 3.82 -4.31
C SER A 136 -19.53 3.68 -4.13
N GLU A 137 -20.17 2.73 -4.81
CA GLU A 137 -21.61 2.44 -4.69
C GLU A 137 -21.94 1.97 -3.24
N ALA A 138 -21.09 1.12 -2.66
CA ALA A 138 -21.26 0.68 -1.27
C ALA A 138 -21.08 1.82 -0.26
N ALA A 139 -20.15 2.74 -0.53
CA ALA A 139 -19.93 3.91 0.32
C ALA A 139 -21.10 4.90 0.24
N GLU A 140 -21.65 5.11 -0.96
CA GLU A 140 -22.85 5.95 -1.17
C GLU A 140 -24.09 5.33 -0.50
N ALA A 141 -24.30 4.02 -0.65
CA ALA A 141 -25.38 3.31 0.02
C ALA A 141 -25.28 3.39 1.55
N ALA A 142 -24.06 3.27 2.08
CA ALA A 142 -23.81 3.43 3.51
C ALA A 142 -24.07 4.86 4.00
N ALA A 143 -23.73 5.87 3.20
CA ALA A 143 -23.99 7.27 3.52
C ALA A 143 -25.48 7.59 3.52
N VAL A 144 -26.24 7.05 2.55
CA VAL A 144 -27.72 7.20 2.50
C VAL A 144 -28.37 6.52 3.71
N ALA A 145 -27.95 5.31 4.05
CA ALA A 145 -28.47 4.59 5.21
C ALA A 145 -28.17 5.29 6.55
N MET A 146 -27.05 6.02 6.64
CA MET A 146 -26.72 6.84 7.82
C MET A 146 -27.58 8.12 7.86
N SER A 147 -27.92 8.72 6.72
CA SER A 147 -28.77 9.92 6.65
C SER A 147 -30.23 9.62 7.01
N GLU A 148 -30.73 8.43 6.67
CA GLU A 148 -32.08 7.98 7.04
C GLU A 148 -32.21 7.62 8.53
N LYS A 149 -31.09 7.28 9.18
CA LYS A 149 -31.05 6.88 10.59
C LYS A 149 -30.82 8.03 11.58
N ALA A 150 -30.73 9.28 11.08
CA ALA A 150 -30.67 10.47 11.94
C ALA A 150 -32.03 10.69 12.62
N PRO A 151 -32.13 10.66 13.95
CA PRO A 151 -33.41 10.79 14.65
C PRO A 151 -34.00 12.18 14.46
N ALA A 152 -35.30 12.22 14.21
CA ALA A 152 -36.12 13.41 14.00
C ALA A 152 -36.31 14.25 15.29
N SER A 153 -35.29 14.35 16.17
CA SER A 153 -35.42 15.00 17.50
C SER A 153 -35.13 16.49 17.53
N ASP A 154 -34.63 17.08 16.42
CA ASP A 154 -34.22 18.50 16.42
C ASP A 154 -35.19 19.44 15.68
N ARG A 155 -36.37 18.96 15.27
CA ARG A 155 -37.37 19.83 14.57
C ARG A 155 -38.44 20.44 15.47
N GLU A 156 -38.50 20.08 16.72
CA GLU A 156 -39.61 20.50 17.61
C GLU A 156 -39.27 21.68 18.54
N VAL A 157 -38.04 22.15 18.58
CA VAL A 157 -37.65 23.28 19.46
C VAL A 157 -37.69 24.66 18.77
N ALA A 158 -37.87 24.72 17.44
CA ALA A 158 -37.87 25.99 16.69
C ALA A 158 -39.29 26.56 16.42
N ALA A 159 -40.36 25.93 16.91
CA ALA A 159 -41.73 26.39 16.68
C ALA A 159 -42.43 26.93 17.91
N ALA A 160 -41.71 27.14 19.05
CA ALA A 160 -42.28 27.72 20.29
C ALA A 160 -41.42 28.89 20.80
N THR A 161 -41.30 29.98 20.01
CA THR A 161 -41.00 31.31 20.55
C THR A 161 -41.55 32.39 19.56
#